data_d85f10d96e2b9ea9934ad5d9550dd86c
#
_entry.id   d85f10d96e2b9ea9934ad5d9550dd86c
#
_cell.length_a   1.000
_cell.length_b   1.000
_cell.length_c   1.000
_cell.angle_alpha   90.00
_cell.angle_beta   90.00
_cell.angle_gamma   90.00
#
_symmetry.space_group_name_H-M   'P 1'
#
loop_
_entity.id
_entity.type
_entity.pdbx_description
1 polymer ?
#
loop_
_entity_poly.entity_id
_entity_poly.type
_entity_poly.pdbx_seq_one_letter_code
_entity_poly.pdbx_strand_id
1 'polypeptide(L)'
;ILGASIWWFYPEKQLPPEPESLLPQSFLKQEEGYQADLKMIESHLDLDQLRQKPEYEWVFEELAELEKINQRYRDDIDELVPREELITVLIDNYEKRLRLLQRIQMELERNQKQVQNENINL
;
A
#
# COMPACT_ATOMS: atom_id res chain seq x y z
N ILE A 1 -3.83 -27.87 -41.06
CA ILE A 1 -2.76 -28.19 -40.11
C ILE A 1 -1.88 -27.01 -39.86
N LEU A 2 -1.44 -26.39 -40.91
CA LEU A 2 -0.61 -25.20 -40.80
C LEU A 2 -1.37 -24.06 -40.12
N GLY A 3 -2.64 -23.95 -40.45
CA GLY A 3 -3.49 -22.96 -39.83
C GLY A 3 -3.62 -23.18 -38.34
N ALA A 4 -3.69 -24.44 -37.92
CA ALA A 4 -3.80 -24.77 -36.52
C ALA A 4 -2.55 -24.32 -35.74
N SER A 5 -1.39 -24.54 -36.34
CA SER A 5 -0.14 -24.14 -35.71
C SER A 5 -0.08 -22.65 -35.53
N ILE A 6 -0.44 -21.92 -36.55
CA ILE A 6 -0.43 -20.45 -36.51
C ILE A 6 -1.42 -19.97 -35.47
N TRP A 7 -2.59 -20.53 -35.50
CA TRP A 7 -3.64 -20.15 -34.57
C TRP A 7 -3.23 -20.40 -33.14
N TRP A 8 -2.63 -21.53 -32.89
CA TRP A 8 -2.16 -21.90 -31.58
C TRP A 8 -1.13 -20.92 -31.06
N PHE A 9 -0.33 -20.41 -31.95
CA PHE A 9 0.76 -19.52 -31.62
C PHE A 9 0.28 -18.12 -31.21
N TYR A 10 -0.65 -17.58 -31.96
CA TYR A 10 -1.13 -16.23 -31.73
C TYR A 10 -1.87 -16.02 -30.42
N PRO A 11 -2.78 -16.88 -30.03
CA PRO A 11 -3.51 -16.64 -28.80
C PRO A 11 -2.62 -16.47 -27.58
N GLU A 12 -1.57 -17.22 -27.53
CA GLU A 12 -0.66 -17.11 -26.40
C GLU A 12 0.03 -15.79 -26.32
N LYS A 13 0.43 -15.26 -27.44
CA LYS A 13 1.15 -14.00 -27.50
C LYS A 13 0.23 -12.81 -27.40
N GLN A 14 -0.98 -13.02 -27.82
CA GLN A 14 -1.95 -11.95 -27.93
C GLN A 14 -2.82 -11.81 -26.69
N LEU A 15 -2.51 -12.54 -25.65
CA LEU A 15 -3.28 -12.42 -24.43
C LEU A 15 -3.35 -10.97 -24.00
N PRO A 16 -4.55 -10.49 -23.68
CA PRO A 16 -4.66 -9.11 -23.25
C PRO A 16 -3.88 -8.91 -21.97
N PRO A 17 -3.22 -7.77 -21.84
CA PRO A 17 -2.51 -7.47 -20.61
C PRO A 17 -3.50 -7.34 -19.47
N GLU A 18 -3.07 -7.76 -18.29
CA GLU A 18 -3.87 -7.54 -17.11
C GLU A 18 -3.88 -6.04 -16.76
N PRO A 19 -4.91 -5.58 -16.03
CA PRO A 19 -4.98 -4.16 -15.70
C PRO A 19 -3.69 -3.59 -15.11
N GLU A 20 -3.00 -4.39 -14.31
CA GLU A 20 -1.75 -3.97 -13.70
C GLU A 20 -0.63 -3.80 -14.70
N SER A 21 -0.68 -4.52 -15.82
CA SER A 21 0.35 -4.39 -16.84
C SER A 21 0.23 -3.09 -17.64
N LEU A 22 -0.83 -2.33 -17.44
CA LEU A 22 -0.95 -0.99 -18.01
C LEU A 22 -0.07 0.01 -17.29
N LEU A 23 0.42 -0.33 -16.12
CA LEU A 23 1.30 0.52 -15.35
C LEU A 23 2.76 0.24 -15.70
N PRO A 24 3.62 1.29 -15.68
CA PRO A 24 5.04 1.10 -15.99
C PRO A 24 5.72 0.16 -15.01
N GLN A 25 6.72 -0.56 -15.48
CA GLN A 25 7.51 -1.43 -14.63
C GLN A 25 8.20 -0.66 -13.50
N SER A 26 8.61 0.56 -13.75
CA SER A 26 9.22 1.38 -12.72
C SER A 26 8.29 1.64 -11.56
N PHE A 27 7.00 1.87 -11.87
CA PHE A 27 6.00 2.04 -10.83
C PHE A 27 5.78 0.74 -10.05
N LEU A 28 5.68 -0.38 -10.76
CA LEU A 28 5.44 -1.68 -10.11
C LEU A 28 6.56 -2.03 -9.13
N LYS A 29 7.80 -1.69 -9.47
CA LYS A 29 8.92 -1.89 -8.56
C LYS A 29 8.83 -0.98 -7.34
N GLN A 30 8.45 0.28 -7.54
CA GLN A 30 8.22 1.19 -6.43
C GLN A 30 7.12 0.66 -5.52
N GLU A 31 6.05 0.16 -6.12
CA GLU A 31 4.93 -0.39 -5.36
C GLU A 31 5.37 -1.57 -4.51
N GLU A 32 6.18 -2.45 -5.05
CA GLU A 32 6.73 -3.57 -4.28
C GLU A 32 7.51 -3.07 -3.06
N GLY A 33 8.30 -2.02 -3.26
CA GLY A 33 9.06 -1.42 -2.18
C GLY A 33 8.15 -0.86 -1.08
N TYR A 34 7.13 -0.12 -1.47
CA TYR A 34 6.17 0.41 -0.50
C TYR A 34 5.43 -0.69 0.24
N GLN A 35 5.02 -1.73 -0.46
CA GLN A 35 4.33 -2.85 0.15
C GLN A 35 5.23 -3.57 1.16
N ALA A 36 6.50 -3.73 0.83
CA ALA A 36 7.46 -4.33 1.73
C ALA A 36 7.67 -3.48 2.98
N ASP A 37 7.79 -2.17 2.81
CA ASP A 37 7.96 -1.25 3.93
C ASP A 37 6.73 -1.24 4.84
N LEU A 38 5.54 -1.27 4.25
CA LEU A 38 4.30 -1.34 5.01
C LEU A 38 4.22 -2.63 5.82
N LYS A 39 4.55 -3.75 5.19
CA LYS A 39 4.56 -5.04 5.88
C LYS A 39 5.53 -5.04 7.05
N MET A 40 6.70 -4.48 6.84
CA MET A 40 7.72 -4.44 7.88
C MET A 40 7.23 -3.65 9.08
N ILE A 41 6.67 -2.47 8.83
CA ILE A 41 6.21 -1.62 9.92
C ILE A 41 5.02 -2.25 10.64
N GLU A 42 4.09 -2.83 9.88
CA GLU A 42 2.94 -3.51 10.45
C GLU A 42 3.35 -4.69 11.33
N SER A 43 4.42 -5.39 10.95
CA SER A 43 4.91 -6.53 11.73
C SER A 43 5.50 -6.10 13.08
N HIS A 44 5.91 -4.85 13.20
CA HIS A 44 6.47 -4.31 14.45
C HIS A 44 5.41 -3.68 15.35
N LEU A 45 4.17 -3.59 14.88
CA LEU A 45 3.07 -2.98 15.63
C LEU A 45 2.01 -4.03 15.94
N ASP A 46 1.49 -3.99 17.16
CA ASP A 46 0.34 -4.81 17.49
C ASP A 46 -0.91 -4.04 17.11
N LEU A 47 -1.30 -4.17 15.85
CA LEU A 47 -2.42 -3.42 15.30
C LEU A 47 -3.75 -3.77 15.96
N ASP A 48 -3.93 -5.04 16.31
CA ASP A 48 -5.17 -5.45 16.98
C ASP A 48 -5.33 -4.77 18.32
N GLN A 49 -4.26 -4.67 19.07
CA GLN A 49 -4.28 -3.99 20.36
C GLN A 49 -4.51 -2.49 20.17
N LEU A 50 -3.85 -1.89 19.16
CA LEU A 50 -4.01 -0.47 18.90
C LEU A 50 -5.44 -0.11 18.48
N ARG A 51 -6.10 -1.00 17.76
CA ARG A 51 -7.48 -0.76 17.33
C ARG A 51 -8.44 -0.65 18.50
N GLN A 52 -8.09 -1.26 19.63
CA GLN A 52 -8.94 -1.19 20.82
C GLN A 52 -8.75 0.10 21.60
N LYS A 53 -7.75 0.89 21.26
CA LYS A 53 -7.46 2.15 21.93
C LYS A 53 -8.20 3.31 21.26
N PRO A 54 -9.05 4.03 21.98
CA PRO A 54 -9.80 5.13 21.38
C PRO A 54 -8.93 6.22 20.77
N GLU A 55 -7.74 6.44 21.34
CA GLU A 55 -6.84 7.48 20.87
C GLU A 55 -6.28 7.24 19.48
N TYR A 56 -6.35 6.00 18.97
CA TYR A 56 -5.90 5.65 17.63
C TYR A 56 -7.03 5.40 16.65
N GLU A 57 -8.27 5.60 17.06
CA GLU A 57 -9.41 5.36 16.19
C GLU A 57 -9.33 6.16 14.89
N TRP A 58 -8.92 7.41 14.98
CA TRP A 58 -8.81 8.28 13.82
C TRP A 58 -7.78 7.77 12.83
N VAL A 59 -6.71 7.11 13.31
CA VAL A 59 -5.67 6.57 12.43
C VAL A 59 -6.26 5.44 11.58
N PHE A 60 -7.00 4.54 12.20
CA PHE A 60 -7.58 3.42 11.47
C PHE A 60 -8.69 3.87 10.52
N GLU A 61 -9.42 4.92 10.87
CA GLU A 61 -10.37 5.52 9.94
C GLU A 61 -9.66 6.09 8.73
N GLU A 62 -8.54 6.78 8.94
CA GLU A 62 -7.75 7.35 7.86
C GLU A 62 -7.15 6.26 6.98
N LEU A 63 -6.62 5.20 7.59
CA LEU A 63 -6.08 4.07 6.84
C LEU A 63 -7.16 3.40 5.99
N ALA A 64 -8.35 3.24 6.52
CA ALA A 64 -9.46 2.67 5.78
C ALA A 64 -9.85 3.56 4.59
N GLU A 65 -9.85 4.86 4.78
CA GLU A 65 -10.16 5.81 3.70
C GLU A 65 -9.10 5.75 2.60
N LEU A 66 -7.83 5.68 2.99
CA LEU A 66 -6.74 5.55 2.03
C LEU A 66 -6.86 4.26 1.22
N GLU A 67 -7.28 3.17 1.87
CA GLU A 67 -7.50 1.91 1.18
C GLU A 67 -8.64 2.00 0.16
N LYS A 68 -9.70 2.70 0.52
CA LYS A 68 -10.82 2.91 -0.40
C LYS A 68 -10.39 3.72 -1.61
N ILE A 69 -9.59 4.76 -1.40
CA ILE A 69 -9.08 5.58 -2.48
C ILE A 69 -8.21 4.74 -3.41
N ASN A 70 -7.32 3.94 -2.83
CA ASN A 70 -6.45 3.05 -3.59
C ASN A 70 -7.28 2.13 -4.47
N GLN A 71 -8.28 1.48 -3.88
CA GLN A 71 -9.11 0.53 -4.62
C GLN A 71 -9.89 1.21 -5.74
N ARG A 72 -10.43 2.38 -5.46
CA ARG A 72 -11.19 3.14 -6.46
C ARG A 72 -10.33 3.46 -7.68
N TYR A 73 -9.10 3.96 -7.45
CA TYR A 73 -8.22 4.31 -8.55
C TYR A 73 -7.75 3.09 -9.32
N ARG A 74 -7.59 1.96 -8.64
CA ARG A 74 -7.23 0.71 -9.34
C ARG A 74 -8.37 0.17 -10.17
N ASP A 75 -9.59 0.31 -9.70
CA ASP A 75 -10.77 -0.11 -10.47
C ASP A 75 -10.97 0.75 -11.70
N ASP A 76 -10.55 2.01 -11.65
CA ASP A 76 -10.69 2.95 -12.75
C ASP A 76 -9.48 2.96 -13.68
N ILE A 77 -8.57 2.02 -13.52
CA ILE A 77 -7.31 2.01 -14.28
C ILE A 77 -7.52 1.92 -15.79
N ASP A 78 -8.58 1.28 -16.24
CA ASP A 78 -8.89 1.11 -17.64
C ASP A 78 -9.76 2.23 -18.22
N GLU A 79 -10.09 3.21 -17.39
CA GLU A 79 -11.03 4.24 -17.78
C GLU A 79 -10.33 5.55 -18.16
N LEU A 80 -10.99 6.66 -17.89
CA LEU A 80 -10.57 7.95 -18.40
C LEU A 80 -9.51 8.67 -17.59
N VAL A 81 -9.06 8.06 -16.49
CA VAL A 81 -8.05 8.68 -15.64
C VAL A 81 -6.69 8.60 -16.33
N PRO A 82 -5.99 9.73 -16.52
CA PRO A 82 -4.66 9.69 -17.09
C PRO A 82 -3.71 8.84 -16.25
N ARG A 83 -2.87 8.06 -16.93
CA ARG A 83 -1.95 7.15 -16.26
C ARG A 83 -1.04 7.86 -15.26
N GLU A 84 -0.56 9.03 -15.61
CA GLU A 84 0.31 9.79 -14.74
C GLU A 84 -0.38 10.22 -13.46
N GLU A 85 -1.63 10.66 -13.59
CA GLU A 85 -2.42 11.03 -12.42
C GLU A 85 -2.67 9.83 -11.52
N LEU A 86 -2.99 8.69 -12.13
CA LEU A 86 -3.21 7.46 -11.41
C LEU A 86 -1.97 7.07 -10.59
N ILE A 87 -0.81 7.09 -11.22
CA ILE A 87 0.44 6.74 -10.56
C ILE A 87 0.70 7.69 -9.38
N THR A 88 0.52 8.98 -9.60
CA THR A 88 0.73 9.98 -8.56
C THR A 88 -0.16 9.73 -7.36
N VAL A 89 -1.43 9.44 -7.60
CA VAL A 89 -2.37 9.17 -6.51
C VAL A 89 -2.00 7.91 -5.74
N LEU A 90 -1.61 6.86 -6.46
CA LEU A 90 -1.24 5.61 -5.81
C LEU A 90 0.03 5.75 -4.97
N ILE A 91 1.03 6.46 -5.47
CA ILE A 91 2.25 6.72 -4.71
C ILE A 91 1.96 7.56 -3.48
N ASP A 92 1.20 8.63 -3.65
CA ASP A 92 0.81 9.49 -2.54
C ASP A 92 0.07 8.69 -1.46
N ASN A 93 -0.76 7.77 -1.88
CA ASN A 93 -1.50 6.89 -0.98
C ASN A 93 -0.56 6.05 -0.13
N TYR A 94 0.43 5.41 -0.75
CA TYR A 94 1.40 4.61 -0.03
C TYR A 94 2.21 5.45 0.96
N GLU A 95 2.64 6.63 0.54
CA GLU A 95 3.41 7.51 1.40
C GLU A 95 2.62 7.95 2.63
N LYS A 96 1.36 8.28 2.43
CA LYS A 96 0.49 8.67 3.55
C LYS A 96 0.29 7.52 4.54
N ARG A 97 0.08 6.31 4.03
CA ARG A 97 -0.08 5.14 4.88
C ARG A 97 1.18 4.88 5.70
N LEU A 98 2.35 4.95 5.05
CA LEU A 98 3.62 4.79 5.75
C LEU A 98 3.80 5.84 6.84
N ARG A 99 3.51 7.10 6.53
CA ARG A 99 3.67 8.18 7.51
C ARG A 99 2.78 7.97 8.73
N LEU A 100 1.56 7.52 8.53
CA LEU A 100 0.66 7.25 9.64
C LEU A 100 1.21 6.16 10.55
N LEU A 101 1.66 5.07 9.97
CA LEU A 101 2.20 3.94 10.74
C LEU A 101 3.52 4.31 11.41
N GLN A 102 4.38 5.05 10.74
CA GLN A 102 5.64 5.53 11.32
C GLN A 102 5.38 6.44 12.51
N ARG A 103 4.38 7.29 12.40
CA ARG A 103 4.02 8.19 13.50
C ARG A 103 3.57 7.41 14.73
N ILE A 104 2.76 6.38 14.54
CA ILE A 104 2.36 5.52 15.65
C ILE A 104 3.58 4.87 16.28
N GLN A 105 4.47 4.33 15.46
CA GLN A 105 5.67 3.68 15.94
C GLN A 105 6.53 4.61 16.77
N MET A 106 6.71 5.84 16.29
CA MET A 106 7.48 6.85 17.01
C MET A 106 6.83 7.21 18.35
N GLU A 107 5.51 7.34 18.37
CA GLU A 107 4.81 7.64 19.61
C GLU A 107 4.94 6.53 20.63
N LEU A 108 4.83 5.29 20.18
CA LEU A 108 4.99 4.13 21.07
C LEU A 108 6.41 4.04 21.62
N GLU A 109 7.41 4.27 20.80
CA GLU A 109 8.80 4.28 21.25
C GLU A 109 9.05 5.39 22.26
N ARG A 110 8.49 6.56 22.03
CA ARG A 110 8.63 7.68 22.95
C ARG A 110 7.99 7.37 24.29
N ASN A 111 6.82 6.76 24.27
CA ASN A 111 6.12 6.39 25.50
C ASN A 111 6.91 5.35 26.28
N GLN A 112 7.51 4.39 25.60
CA GLN A 112 8.33 3.37 26.25
C GLN A 112 9.55 3.99 26.93
N LYS A 113 10.22 4.93 26.26
CA LYS A 113 11.36 5.62 26.83
C LYS A 113 10.97 6.43 28.07
N GLN A 114 9.82 7.06 28.01
CA GLN A 114 9.33 7.85 29.13
C GLN A 114 9.06 6.97 30.35
N VAL A 115 8.44 5.82 30.15
CA VAL A 115 8.18 4.86 31.22
C VAL A 115 9.49 4.36 31.83
N GLN A 116 10.47 4.05 30.99
CA GLN A 116 11.78 3.60 31.47
C GLN A 116 12.47 4.68 32.29
N ASN A 117 12.40 5.92 31.85
CA ASN A 117 13.01 7.02 32.60
C ASN A 117 12.34 7.23 33.95
N GLU A 118 11.05 7.11 34.02
CA GLU A 118 10.31 7.21 35.28
C GLU A 118 10.71 6.08 36.23
N ASN A 119 10.88 4.87 35.71
CA ASN A 119 11.31 3.72 36.52
C ASN A 119 12.74 3.89 37.03
N ILE A 120 13.60 4.51 36.23
CA ILE A 120 14.99 4.74 36.65
C ILE A 120 15.07 5.80 37.75
N ASN A 121 14.19 6.77 37.70
CA ASN A 121 14.19 7.87 38.68
C ASN A 121 13.60 7.47 40.04
N LEU A 122 13.05 6.29 40.11
CA LEU A 122 12.56 5.77 41.38
C LEU A 122 13.66 5.08 42.15
#